data_a43ee6518d1e8977b8fd1eaf2e026369
#
_entry.id   a43ee6518d1e8977b8fd1eaf2e026369
#
_cell.length_a   1.000
_cell.length_b   1.000
_cell.length_c   1.000
_cell.angle_alpha   90.00
_cell.angle_beta   90.00
_cell.angle_gamma   90.00
#
_symmetry.space_group_name_H-M   'P 1'
#
loop_
_entity.id
_entity.type
_entity.pdbx_description
1 polymer ?
#
loop_
_entity_poly.entity_id
_entity_poly.type
_entity_poly.pdbx_seq_one_letter_code
_entity_poly.pdbx_strand_id
1 'polypeptide(L)'
;MKILLGCDVDPALPAPLTRRPEADIWQCLDNVERFVDAAGAGLPPITWLIRADESIRFSTDRFDSGYLSKQRLWQSLADRGHELGWHFHLMSFDHARGAFGFDADPAWLSSAHRAIGAHFAVRATRTGWDYGSDVLLRRLDALGIVIDFSALPGHIGWQWAGGDRLRIDWSRCPEIPYHPSSDDYQRPGDLALLEVPITPFVNSAVGMIKRLGWRLRNGSGSIAGLRNKTRMLTQPWEALPSSPSPVWAFFFHPEDLDRHGIEEGLRNVRRLQTLPGAEFVTASAVL
;
A
#
# COMPACT_ATOMS: atom_id res chain seq x y z
N MET A 1 -7.48 20.19 4.27
CA MET A 1 -6.47 19.21 3.82
C MET A 1 -7.02 17.83 4.09
N LYS A 2 -7.07 16.96 3.07
CA LYS A 2 -7.51 15.56 3.23
C LYS A 2 -6.36 14.69 3.76
N ILE A 3 -6.68 13.74 4.64
CA ILE A 3 -5.73 12.74 5.17
C ILE A 3 -6.27 11.35 4.86
N LEU A 4 -5.51 10.60 4.08
CA LEU A 4 -5.78 9.22 3.70
C LEU A 4 -4.88 8.28 4.52
N LEU A 5 -5.50 7.33 5.22
CA LEU A 5 -4.80 6.25 5.90
C LEU A 5 -5.10 4.93 5.20
N GLY A 6 -4.07 4.19 4.83
CA GLY A 6 -4.18 2.85 4.24
C GLY A 6 -3.55 1.79 5.13
N CYS A 7 -4.15 0.62 5.19
CA CYS A 7 -3.54 -0.56 5.77
C CYS A 7 -3.38 -1.64 4.71
N ASP A 8 -2.15 -2.00 4.39
CA ASP A 8 -1.87 -3.14 3.52
C ASP A 8 -2.04 -4.41 4.34
N VAL A 9 -3.17 -5.07 4.17
CA VAL A 9 -3.53 -6.26 4.94
C VAL A 9 -2.77 -7.46 4.39
N ASP A 10 -1.48 -7.48 4.70
CA ASP A 10 -0.55 -8.55 4.33
C ASP A 10 -0.53 -9.66 5.38
N PRO A 11 -0.72 -10.92 4.97
CA PRO A 11 -0.47 -12.05 5.87
C PRO A 11 1.02 -12.36 5.98
N ALA A 12 1.41 -12.96 7.08
CA ALA A 12 2.75 -13.51 7.24
C ALA A 12 2.90 -14.78 6.38
N LEU A 13 3.31 -14.64 5.14
CA LEU A 13 3.59 -15.77 4.27
C LEU A 13 5.01 -16.30 4.51
N PRO A 14 5.19 -17.61 4.73
CA PRO A 14 6.51 -18.19 4.90
C PRO A 14 7.29 -18.19 3.58
N ALA A 15 8.61 -18.16 3.68
CA ALA A 15 9.50 -18.44 2.57
C ALA A 15 10.23 -19.78 2.81
N PRO A 16 10.13 -20.78 1.92
CA PRO A 16 9.32 -20.81 0.69
C PRO A 16 7.80 -20.86 0.98
N LEU A 17 7.00 -20.38 0.03
CA LEU A 17 5.54 -20.45 0.13
C LEU A 17 5.08 -21.90 0.20
N THR A 18 4.31 -22.22 1.24
CA THR A 18 3.73 -23.55 1.46
C THR A 18 2.27 -23.43 1.81
N ARG A 19 1.49 -24.45 1.51
CA ARG A 19 0.09 -24.52 1.98
C ARG A 19 0.06 -24.62 3.50
N ARG A 20 -0.79 -23.80 4.11
CA ARG A 20 -1.03 -23.75 5.55
C ARG A 20 -2.53 -23.61 5.82
N PRO A 21 -3.00 -23.96 7.03
CA PRO A 21 -4.34 -23.61 7.46
C PRO A 21 -4.56 -22.10 7.32
N GLU A 22 -5.72 -21.70 6.82
CA GLU A 22 -6.08 -20.30 6.59
C GLU A 22 -5.95 -19.45 7.87
N ALA A 23 -6.31 -20.02 9.01
CA ALA A 23 -6.18 -19.35 10.32
C ALA A 23 -4.74 -18.93 10.65
N ASP A 24 -3.75 -19.77 10.27
CA ASP A 24 -2.33 -19.48 10.54
C ASP A 24 -1.82 -18.35 9.61
N ILE A 25 -2.32 -18.33 8.36
CA ILE A 25 -1.95 -17.31 7.38
C ILE A 25 -2.45 -15.93 7.80
N TRP A 26 -3.70 -15.86 8.29
CA TRP A 26 -4.37 -14.61 8.62
C TRP A 26 -4.33 -14.23 10.11
N GLN A 27 -3.43 -14.83 10.89
CA GLN A 27 -3.26 -14.49 12.31
C GLN A 27 -2.93 -13.01 12.54
N CYS A 28 -2.30 -12.34 11.58
CA CYS A 28 -2.03 -10.90 11.64
C CYS A 28 -3.30 -10.04 11.80
N LEU A 29 -4.48 -10.56 11.42
CA LEU A 29 -5.77 -9.85 11.57
C LEU A 29 -6.19 -9.66 13.04
N ASP A 30 -5.66 -10.45 13.97
CA ASP A 30 -5.87 -10.22 15.40
C ASP A 30 -5.20 -8.91 15.85
N ASN A 31 -4.14 -8.49 15.15
CA ASN A 31 -3.50 -7.20 15.39
C ASN A 31 -4.38 -6.05 14.91
N VAL A 32 -5.08 -6.23 13.78
CA VAL A 32 -6.06 -5.26 13.28
C VAL A 32 -7.19 -5.07 14.29
N GLU A 33 -7.76 -6.17 14.81
CA GLU A 33 -8.80 -6.10 15.85
C GLU A 33 -8.30 -5.33 17.08
N ARG A 34 -7.11 -5.67 17.59
CA ARG A 34 -6.51 -4.97 18.74
C ARG A 34 -6.29 -3.47 18.49
N PHE A 35 -5.86 -3.09 17.29
CA PHE A 35 -5.68 -1.70 16.92
C PHE A 35 -7.01 -0.94 16.88
N VAL A 36 -8.04 -1.54 16.29
CA VAL A 36 -9.39 -1.00 16.19
C VAL A 36 -10.00 -0.83 17.59
N ASP A 37 -9.85 -1.83 18.46
CA ASP A 37 -10.34 -1.80 19.84
C ASP A 37 -9.62 -0.73 20.68
N ALA A 38 -8.29 -0.63 20.55
CA ALA A 38 -7.49 0.36 21.26
C ALA A 38 -7.81 1.80 20.84
N ALA A 39 -8.18 2.01 19.58
CA ALA A 39 -8.60 3.31 19.06
C ALA A 39 -10.04 3.68 19.44
N GLY A 40 -10.92 2.68 19.59
CA GLY A 40 -12.31 2.85 19.92
C GLY A 40 -13.07 3.73 18.91
N ALA A 41 -13.96 4.58 19.41
CA ALA A 41 -14.75 5.52 18.60
C ALA A 41 -13.89 6.66 17.98
N GLY A 42 -12.66 6.84 18.42
CA GLY A 42 -11.75 7.87 17.92
C GLY A 42 -10.96 7.46 16.67
N LEU A 43 -11.15 6.24 16.15
CA LEU A 43 -10.49 5.79 14.95
C LEU A 43 -11.06 6.55 13.72
N PRO A 44 -10.23 7.30 12.99
CA PRO A 44 -10.67 7.93 11.75
C PRO A 44 -10.92 6.89 10.64
N PRO A 45 -11.61 7.27 9.55
CA PRO A 45 -11.72 6.42 8.37
C PRO A 45 -10.36 5.91 7.87
N ILE A 46 -10.27 4.62 7.59
CA ILE A 46 -9.08 3.94 7.04
C ILE A 46 -9.52 3.15 5.81
N THR A 47 -8.69 3.08 4.79
CA THR A 47 -8.86 2.16 3.66
C THR A 47 -8.06 0.88 3.96
N TRP A 48 -8.78 -0.22 4.18
CA TRP A 48 -8.20 -1.53 4.48
C TRP A 48 -8.02 -2.31 3.17
N LEU A 49 -6.79 -2.45 2.73
CA LEU A 49 -6.43 -3.04 1.45
C LEU A 49 -6.17 -4.53 1.64
N ILE A 50 -7.21 -5.32 1.44
CA ILE A 50 -7.18 -6.77 1.67
C ILE A 50 -6.37 -7.44 0.57
N ARG A 51 -5.37 -8.22 0.97
CA ARG A 51 -4.49 -8.90 0.01
C ARG A 51 -5.21 -10.03 -0.70
N ALA A 52 -5.14 -9.99 -2.03
CA ALA A 52 -5.66 -11.00 -2.93
C ALA A 52 -4.77 -11.12 -4.17
N ASP A 53 -3.94 -12.15 -4.23
CA ASP A 53 -3.02 -12.43 -5.33
C ASP A 53 -2.75 -13.92 -5.48
N GLU A 54 -1.92 -14.29 -6.44
CA GLU A 54 -1.60 -15.68 -6.75
C GLU A 54 -0.93 -16.42 -5.58
N SER A 55 -0.13 -15.72 -4.75
CA SER A 55 0.49 -16.33 -3.58
C SER A 55 -0.54 -16.69 -2.50
N ILE A 56 -1.57 -15.85 -2.34
CA ILE A 56 -2.71 -16.15 -1.48
C ILE A 56 -3.49 -17.34 -2.01
N ARG A 57 -3.83 -17.33 -3.32
CA ARG A 57 -4.53 -18.45 -3.95
C ARG A 57 -3.76 -19.77 -3.83
N PHE A 58 -2.45 -19.73 -4.03
CA PHE A 58 -1.59 -20.91 -3.88
C PHE A 58 -1.63 -21.46 -2.45
N SER A 59 -1.62 -20.57 -1.46
CA SER A 59 -1.55 -20.95 -0.03
C SER A 59 -2.90 -21.43 0.52
N THR A 60 -4.04 -20.91 -0.02
CA THR A 60 -5.38 -21.10 0.55
C THR A 60 -6.41 -21.68 -0.44
N ASP A 61 -6.02 -21.96 -1.68
CA ASP A 61 -6.86 -22.38 -2.82
C ASP A 61 -7.86 -21.29 -3.31
N ARG A 62 -7.80 -20.04 -2.77
CA ARG A 62 -8.72 -18.97 -3.15
C ARG A 62 -8.08 -17.57 -3.00
N PHE A 63 -8.51 -16.61 -3.84
CA PHE A 63 -8.01 -15.22 -3.77
C PHE A 63 -8.58 -14.42 -2.60
N ASP A 64 -9.82 -14.69 -2.21
CA ASP A 64 -10.60 -13.90 -1.25
C ASP A 64 -10.53 -14.40 0.20
N SER A 65 -9.54 -15.25 0.52
CA SER A 65 -9.40 -15.83 1.85
C SER A 65 -9.23 -14.79 2.95
N GLY A 66 -8.51 -13.69 2.68
CA GLY A 66 -8.33 -12.61 3.64
C GLY A 66 -9.63 -11.91 4.04
N TYR A 67 -10.56 -11.77 3.09
CA TYR A 67 -11.89 -11.25 3.41
C TYR A 67 -12.69 -12.26 4.25
N LEU A 68 -12.71 -13.52 3.83
CA LEU A 68 -13.54 -14.54 4.46
C LEU A 68 -13.06 -14.91 5.86
N SER A 69 -11.75 -14.86 6.11
CA SER A 69 -11.16 -15.16 7.42
C SER A 69 -11.69 -14.27 8.54
N LYS A 70 -12.05 -13.02 8.23
CA LYS A 70 -12.55 -12.03 9.19
C LYS A 70 -13.72 -11.23 8.61
N GLN A 71 -14.64 -11.88 7.90
CA GLN A 71 -15.77 -11.23 7.23
C GLN A 71 -16.55 -10.28 8.14
N ARG A 72 -16.82 -10.69 9.38
CA ARG A 72 -17.56 -9.84 10.35
C ARG A 72 -16.79 -8.58 10.74
N LEU A 73 -15.47 -8.67 10.86
CA LEU A 73 -14.63 -7.50 11.12
C LEU A 73 -14.74 -6.52 9.96
N TRP A 74 -14.58 -7.00 8.72
CA TRP A 74 -14.63 -6.15 7.53
C TRP A 74 -15.99 -5.47 7.35
N GLN A 75 -17.07 -6.21 7.57
CA GLN A 75 -18.42 -5.64 7.55
C GLN A 75 -18.60 -4.57 8.62
N SER A 76 -18.20 -4.85 9.87
CA SER A 76 -18.26 -3.88 10.96
C SER A 76 -17.45 -2.61 10.69
N LEU A 77 -16.29 -2.73 10.06
CA LEU A 77 -15.47 -1.58 9.68
C LEU A 77 -16.14 -0.77 8.55
N ALA A 78 -16.70 -1.43 7.54
CA ALA A 78 -17.44 -0.77 6.47
C ALA A 78 -18.66 0.00 7.01
N ASP A 79 -19.44 -0.60 7.94
CA ASP A 79 -20.59 0.04 8.60
C ASP A 79 -20.20 1.27 9.43
N ARG A 80 -18.94 1.33 9.88
CA ARG A 80 -18.36 2.47 10.61
C ARG A 80 -17.73 3.53 9.69
N GLY A 81 -17.87 3.40 8.36
CA GLY A 81 -17.38 4.37 7.38
C GLY A 81 -15.92 4.16 6.95
N HIS A 82 -15.33 3.01 7.24
CA HIS A 82 -14.07 2.60 6.63
C HIS A 82 -14.30 2.08 5.22
N GLU A 83 -13.27 2.07 4.37
CA GLU A 83 -13.30 1.50 3.02
C GLU A 83 -12.52 0.19 2.96
N LEU A 84 -13.02 -0.75 2.16
CA LEU A 84 -12.28 -1.95 1.78
C LEU A 84 -11.72 -1.75 0.39
N GLY A 85 -10.44 -2.05 0.22
CA GLY A 85 -9.72 -1.97 -1.03
C GLY A 85 -8.91 -3.24 -1.30
N TRP A 86 -8.08 -3.20 -2.29
CA TRP A 86 -7.32 -4.34 -2.77
C TRP A 86 -5.81 -4.11 -2.68
N HIS A 87 -5.13 -5.02 -1.99
CA HIS A 87 -3.67 -5.16 -2.01
C HIS A 87 -3.26 -6.39 -2.79
N PHE A 88 -2.13 -6.35 -3.50
CA PHE A 88 -1.61 -7.51 -4.21
C PHE A 88 -0.12 -7.37 -4.50
N HIS A 89 0.56 -8.51 -4.55
CA HIS A 89 1.94 -8.61 -4.99
C HIS A 89 1.98 -9.25 -6.37
N LEU A 90 2.73 -8.66 -7.30
CA LEU A 90 2.86 -9.11 -8.68
C LEU A 90 3.78 -10.33 -8.78
N MET A 91 3.27 -11.46 -8.27
CA MET A 91 3.95 -12.75 -8.31
C MET A 91 3.09 -13.78 -9.01
N SER A 92 3.72 -14.57 -9.89
CA SER A 92 3.10 -15.75 -10.49
C SER A 92 3.93 -17.00 -10.19
N PHE A 93 3.27 -18.15 -10.04
CA PHE A 93 3.95 -19.42 -9.84
C PHE A 93 4.52 -19.95 -11.16
N ASP A 94 5.82 -20.03 -11.26
CA ASP A 94 6.53 -20.61 -12.39
C ASP A 94 6.63 -22.14 -12.21
N HIS A 95 5.82 -22.88 -12.96
CA HIS A 95 5.80 -24.34 -12.90
C HIS A 95 7.13 -24.98 -13.34
N ALA A 96 7.88 -24.35 -14.23
CA ALA A 96 9.17 -24.86 -14.69
C ALA A 96 10.25 -24.70 -13.62
N ARG A 97 10.21 -23.61 -12.87
CA ARG A 97 11.12 -23.33 -11.74
C ARG A 97 10.66 -23.96 -10.42
N GLY A 98 9.36 -24.34 -10.33
CA GLY A 98 8.76 -24.77 -9.08
C GLY A 98 8.73 -23.69 -7.99
N ALA A 99 8.71 -22.42 -8.36
CA ALA A 99 8.85 -21.28 -7.46
C ALA A 99 8.05 -20.07 -7.95
N PHE A 100 7.75 -19.16 -7.03
CA PHE A 100 7.19 -17.87 -7.40
C PHE A 100 8.27 -16.96 -8.00
N GLY A 101 7.91 -16.20 -9.04
CA GLY A 101 8.70 -15.15 -9.64
C GLY A 101 7.90 -13.86 -9.80
N PHE A 102 8.60 -12.75 -10.01
CA PHE A 102 7.95 -11.49 -10.36
C PHE A 102 7.31 -11.57 -11.74
N ASP A 103 6.07 -11.09 -11.86
CA ASP A 103 5.31 -11.04 -13.11
C ASP A 103 4.68 -9.65 -13.27
N ALA A 104 5.20 -8.85 -14.20
CA ALA A 104 4.77 -7.47 -14.40
C ALA A 104 3.35 -7.34 -15.00
N ASP A 105 2.84 -8.43 -15.61
CA ASP A 105 1.52 -8.46 -16.28
C ASP A 105 0.80 -9.79 -16.03
N PRO A 106 0.46 -10.11 -14.75
CA PRO A 106 -0.02 -11.41 -14.38
C PRO A 106 -1.44 -11.68 -14.92
N ALA A 107 -1.60 -12.84 -15.54
CA ALA A 107 -2.91 -13.28 -16.07
C ALA A 107 -3.98 -13.41 -14.98
N TRP A 108 -3.60 -13.69 -13.73
CA TRP A 108 -4.52 -13.87 -12.60
C TRP A 108 -5.18 -12.57 -12.11
N LEU A 109 -4.65 -11.37 -12.46
CA LEU A 109 -5.07 -10.09 -11.89
C LEU A 109 -6.61 -9.87 -11.96
N SER A 110 -7.20 -10.09 -13.14
CA SER A 110 -8.66 -9.96 -13.32
C SER A 110 -9.47 -11.00 -12.53
N SER A 111 -8.90 -12.19 -12.29
CA SER A 111 -9.57 -13.23 -11.50
C SER A 111 -9.56 -12.89 -10.01
N ALA A 112 -8.45 -12.36 -9.50
CA ALA A 112 -8.35 -11.87 -8.13
C ALA A 112 -9.31 -10.70 -7.89
N HIS A 113 -9.31 -9.69 -8.79
CA HIS A 113 -10.25 -8.56 -8.73
C HIS A 113 -11.71 -9.03 -8.69
N ARG A 114 -12.09 -9.98 -9.55
CA ARG A 114 -13.45 -10.55 -9.57
C ARG A 114 -13.79 -11.28 -8.27
N ALA A 115 -12.85 -12.04 -7.72
CA ALA A 115 -13.08 -12.81 -6.50
C ALA A 115 -13.37 -11.91 -5.30
N ILE A 116 -12.55 -10.87 -5.08
CA ILE A 116 -12.79 -9.92 -3.99
C ILE A 116 -13.96 -8.99 -4.29
N GLY A 117 -14.20 -8.65 -5.55
CA GLY A 117 -15.32 -7.84 -6.01
C GLY A 117 -16.70 -8.47 -5.81
N ALA A 118 -16.76 -9.76 -5.51
CA ALA A 118 -17.98 -10.44 -5.08
C ALA A 118 -18.43 -10.05 -3.68
N HIS A 119 -17.57 -9.42 -2.88
CA HIS A 119 -17.82 -9.10 -1.48
C HIS A 119 -17.96 -7.59 -1.22
N PHE A 120 -17.24 -6.76 -1.97
CA PHE A 120 -17.29 -5.29 -1.86
C PHE A 120 -16.87 -4.63 -3.18
N ALA A 121 -17.24 -3.36 -3.35
CA ALA A 121 -16.80 -2.58 -4.51
C ALA A 121 -15.31 -2.25 -4.42
N VAL A 122 -14.51 -2.85 -5.31
CA VAL A 122 -13.06 -2.65 -5.34
C VAL A 122 -12.74 -1.37 -6.11
N ARG A 123 -12.55 -0.27 -5.40
CA ARG A 123 -12.28 1.04 -5.99
C ARG A 123 -10.88 1.55 -5.73
N ALA A 124 -10.24 1.10 -4.66
CA ALA A 124 -8.93 1.54 -4.23
C ALA A 124 -7.94 0.39 -4.22
N THR A 125 -6.71 0.67 -4.63
CA THR A 125 -5.59 -0.29 -4.58
C THR A 125 -4.33 0.32 -3.98
N ARG A 126 -3.46 -0.56 -3.51
CA ARG A 126 -2.04 -0.31 -3.31
C ARG A 126 -1.26 -1.57 -3.63
N THR A 127 -0.25 -1.43 -4.48
CA THR A 127 0.55 -2.58 -4.95
C THR A 127 1.63 -2.95 -3.94
N GLY A 128 1.91 -4.23 -3.81
CA GLY A 128 3.02 -4.72 -3.01
C GLY A 128 4.36 -4.19 -3.52
N TRP A 129 5.28 -3.96 -2.59
CA TRP A 129 6.60 -3.37 -2.84
C TRP A 129 6.57 -1.99 -3.48
N ASP A 130 5.43 -1.29 -3.43
CA ASP A 130 5.25 0.02 -4.08
C ASP A 130 5.57 -0.02 -5.57
N TYR A 131 5.26 -1.12 -6.26
CA TYR A 131 5.57 -1.26 -7.67
C TYR A 131 4.58 -0.49 -8.54
N GLY A 132 5.09 0.23 -9.53
CA GLY A 132 4.31 0.89 -10.58
C GLY A 132 4.90 0.66 -11.96
N SER A 133 4.04 0.58 -12.96
CA SER A 133 4.40 0.55 -14.38
C SER A 133 3.22 0.99 -15.25
N ASP A 134 3.51 1.39 -16.49
CA ASP A 134 2.48 1.78 -17.45
C ASP A 134 1.49 0.64 -17.72
N VAL A 135 1.99 -0.58 -17.82
CA VAL A 135 1.16 -1.78 -18.03
C VAL A 135 0.22 -1.99 -16.87
N LEU A 136 0.73 -1.91 -15.65
CA LEU A 136 -0.07 -2.15 -14.44
C LEU A 136 -1.16 -1.10 -14.28
N LEU A 137 -0.81 0.20 -14.38
CA LEU A 137 -1.80 1.25 -14.15
C LEU A 137 -2.89 1.26 -15.23
N ARG A 138 -2.57 1.00 -16.51
CA ARG A 138 -3.59 0.78 -17.54
C ARG A 138 -4.52 -0.40 -17.22
N ARG A 139 -3.98 -1.49 -16.65
CA ARG A 139 -4.81 -2.62 -16.24
C ARG A 139 -5.73 -2.31 -15.08
N LEU A 140 -5.24 -1.59 -14.07
CA LEU A 140 -6.05 -1.15 -12.93
C LEU A 140 -7.16 -0.20 -13.39
N ASP A 141 -6.85 0.75 -14.26
CA ASP A 141 -7.82 1.66 -14.87
C ASP A 141 -8.91 0.88 -15.64
N ALA A 142 -8.52 -0.09 -16.48
CA ALA A 142 -9.44 -0.95 -17.21
C ALA A 142 -10.29 -1.88 -16.31
N LEU A 143 -9.85 -2.17 -15.09
CA LEU A 143 -10.64 -2.88 -14.08
C LEU A 143 -11.60 -1.97 -13.30
N GLY A 144 -11.59 -0.67 -13.58
CA GLY A 144 -12.45 0.31 -12.90
C GLY A 144 -11.92 0.74 -11.53
N ILE A 145 -10.65 0.51 -11.25
CA ILE A 145 -10.00 1.08 -10.06
C ILE A 145 -9.95 2.60 -10.25
N VAL A 146 -10.37 3.32 -9.23
CA VAL A 146 -10.43 4.79 -9.29
C VAL A 146 -9.29 5.46 -8.54
N ILE A 147 -8.71 4.77 -7.56
CA ILE A 147 -7.58 5.27 -6.75
C ILE A 147 -6.51 4.19 -6.64
N ASP A 148 -5.26 4.57 -6.94
CA ASP A 148 -4.07 3.86 -6.48
C ASP A 148 -3.24 4.78 -5.58
N PHE A 149 -2.58 4.25 -4.56
CA PHE A 149 -1.67 5.02 -3.71
C PHE A 149 -0.37 4.25 -3.41
N SER A 150 0.24 3.79 -4.50
CA SER A 150 1.51 3.08 -4.48
C SER A 150 2.72 3.99 -4.68
N ALA A 151 2.53 5.19 -5.23
CA ALA A 151 3.64 6.08 -5.58
C ALA A 151 4.41 6.57 -4.36
N LEU A 152 5.73 6.48 -4.42
CA LEU A 152 6.68 7.00 -3.43
C LEU A 152 7.54 8.12 -4.04
N PRO A 153 7.13 9.39 -3.99
CA PRO A 153 7.80 10.47 -4.70
C PRO A 153 9.31 10.55 -4.44
N GLY A 154 10.08 10.52 -5.53
CA GLY A 154 11.54 10.55 -5.50
C GLY A 154 12.21 9.23 -5.09
N HIS A 155 11.45 8.14 -4.91
CA HIS A 155 12.01 6.83 -4.57
C HIS A 155 12.60 6.12 -5.78
N ILE A 156 13.79 5.56 -5.62
CA ILE A 156 14.34 4.50 -6.47
C ILE A 156 14.87 3.42 -5.54
N GLY A 157 14.44 2.21 -5.74
CA GLY A 157 14.84 1.08 -4.91
C GLY A 157 14.88 -0.22 -5.69
N TRP A 158 15.26 -1.26 -4.98
CA TRP A 158 15.25 -2.63 -5.45
C TRP A 158 14.63 -3.50 -4.38
N GLN A 159 13.75 -4.38 -4.81
CA GLN A 159 13.14 -5.40 -3.96
C GLN A 159 13.46 -6.79 -4.51
N TRP A 160 13.41 -7.79 -3.64
CA TRP A 160 13.48 -9.18 -4.04
C TRP A 160 12.08 -9.76 -4.07
N ALA A 161 11.66 -10.23 -5.25
CA ALA A 161 10.35 -10.80 -5.49
C ALA A 161 10.52 -12.20 -6.07
N GLY A 162 10.30 -13.25 -5.26
CA GLY A 162 10.40 -14.64 -5.72
C GLY A 162 11.77 -15.03 -6.29
N GLY A 163 12.86 -14.44 -5.80
CA GLY A 163 14.21 -14.67 -6.32
C GLY A 163 14.62 -13.72 -7.45
N ASP A 164 13.70 -12.93 -7.98
CA ASP A 164 13.98 -11.94 -9.00
C ASP A 164 14.25 -10.56 -8.37
N ARG A 165 15.13 -9.78 -9.00
CA ARG A 165 15.44 -8.42 -8.55
C ARG A 165 14.53 -7.42 -9.25
N LEU A 166 13.57 -6.86 -8.50
CA LEU A 166 12.61 -5.89 -8.99
C LEU A 166 13.12 -4.47 -8.77
N ARG A 167 13.11 -3.65 -9.82
CA ARG A 167 13.38 -2.21 -9.71
C ARG A 167 12.07 -1.46 -9.45
N ILE A 168 12.07 -0.66 -8.38
CA ILE A 168 11.02 0.29 -8.05
C ILE A 168 11.51 1.68 -8.41
N ASP A 169 10.78 2.41 -9.23
CA ASP A 169 11.21 3.74 -9.69
C ASP A 169 10.04 4.73 -9.70
N TRP A 170 9.99 5.59 -8.71
CA TRP A 170 9.06 6.71 -8.58
C TRP A 170 9.81 8.06 -8.56
N SER A 171 11.00 8.11 -9.21
CA SER A 171 11.91 9.25 -9.12
C SER A 171 11.35 10.54 -9.70
N ARG A 172 10.39 10.44 -10.61
CA ARG A 172 9.81 11.56 -11.36
C ARG A 172 8.35 11.84 -11.03
N CYS A 173 7.71 10.99 -10.22
CA CYS A 173 6.30 11.16 -9.94
C CYS A 173 6.05 12.45 -9.14
N PRO A 174 4.89 13.11 -9.35
CA PRO A 174 4.47 14.26 -8.56
C PRO A 174 4.36 13.94 -7.06
N GLU A 175 4.48 14.97 -6.21
CA GLU A 175 4.17 14.85 -4.76
C GLU A 175 2.68 15.13 -4.45
N ILE A 176 1.90 15.47 -5.46
CA ILE A 176 0.46 15.76 -5.36
C ILE A 176 -0.32 14.71 -6.16
N PRO A 177 -1.60 14.46 -5.83
CA PRO A 177 -2.44 13.55 -6.61
C PRO A 177 -2.47 13.93 -8.09
N TYR A 178 -2.45 12.92 -8.96
CA TYR A 178 -2.48 13.12 -10.41
C TYR A 178 -3.11 11.90 -11.11
N HIS A 179 -3.70 12.13 -12.26
CA HIS A 179 -4.10 11.06 -13.18
C HIS A 179 -2.87 10.65 -13.99
N PRO A 180 -2.40 9.39 -13.94
CA PRO A 180 -1.23 8.97 -14.68
C PRO A 180 -1.43 8.99 -16.19
N SER A 181 -0.34 9.19 -16.94
CA SER A 181 -0.34 8.93 -18.37
C SER A 181 -0.31 7.44 -18.66
N SER A 182 -1.03 7.02 -19.69
CA SER A 182 -0.97 5.64 -20.18
C SER A 182 0.41 5.21 -20.72
N ASP A 183 1.27 6.19 -21.07
CA ASP A 183 2.62 5.96 -21.63
C ASP A 183 3.76 6.22 -20.64
N ASP A 184 3.50 6.92 -19.53
CA ASP A 184 4.48 7.20 -18.48
C ASP A 184 3.75 7.38 -17.15
N TYR A 185 3.64 6.31 -16.38
CA TYR A 185 2.92 6.27 -15.11
C TYR A 185 3.40 7.30 -14.07
N GLN A 186 4.59 7.89 -14.25
CA GLN A 186 5.13 8.92 -13.38
C GLN A 186 4.77 10.34 -13.83
N ARG A 187 3.92 10.51 -14.82
CA ARG A 187 3.51 11.84 -15.34
C ARG A 187 1.99 11.97 -15.34
N PRO A 188 1.48 13.18 -15.12
CA PRO A 188 0.08 13.46 -15.36
C PRO A 188 -0.32 13.19 -16.82
N GLY A 189 -1.51 12.59 -17.02
CA GLY A 189 -2.02 12.23 -18.34
C GLY A 189 -3.48 11.82 -18.36
N ASP A 190 -3.79 10.72 -19.05
CA ASP A 190 -5.08 10.37 -19.61
C ASP A 190 -5.84 9.23 -18.93
N LEU A 191 -5.24 8.53 -17.95
CA LEU A 191 -5.96 7.49 -17.21
C LEU A 191 -7.05 8.10 -16.32
N ALA A 192 -8.17 7.40 -16.16
CA ALA A 192 -9.23 7.82 -15.23
C ALA A 192 -8.87 7.55 -13.77
N LEU A 193 -8.01 6.56 -13.52
CA LEU A 193 -7.44 6.27 -12.21
C LEU A 193 -6.67 7.48 -11.67
N LEU A 194 -6.84 7.80 -10.38
CA LEU A 194 -6.07 8.81 -9.66
C LEU A 194 -4.96 8.13 -8.85
N GLU A 195 -3.71 8.50 -9.10
CA GLU A 195 -2.59 8.16 -8.22
C GLU A 195 -2.49 9.17 -7.09
N VAL A 196 -2.53 8.68 -5.85
CA VAL A 196 -2.37 9.49 -4.63
C VAL A 196 -1.04 9.15 -3.97
N PRO A 197 0.02 9.95 -4.21
CA PRO A 197 1.34 9.61 -3.70
C PRO A 197 1.42 9.58 -2.17
N ILE A 198 2.14 8.61 -1.64
CA ILE A 198 2.46 8.55 -0.21
C ILE A 198 3.24 9.80 0.19
N THR A 199 2.79 10.45 1.23
CA THR A 199 3.36 11.72 1.67
C THR A 199 4.78 11.54 2.20
N PRO A 200 5.77 12.20 1.58
CA PRO A 200 7.15 12.06 2.00
C PRO A 200 7.45 12.94 3.24
N PHE A 201 8.40 12.46 4.04
CA PHE A 201 9.02 13.24 5.09
C PHE A 201 10.36 13.82 4.60
N VAL A 202 10.70 15.02 5.05
CA VAL A 202 12.01 15.61 4.75
C VAL A 202 13.11 14.81 5.44
N ASN A 203 14.11 14.43 4.68
CA ASN A 203 15.24 13.69 5.18
C ASN A 203 16.22 14.61 5.92
N SER A 204 16.79 14.16 7.04
CA SER A 204 17.86 14.92 7.71
C SER A 204 19.11 15.01 6.81
N ALA A 205 19.98 15.99 7.06
CA ALA A 205 21.24 16.14 6.32
C ALA A 205 22.09 14.86 6.33
N VAL A 206 22.16 14.19 7.48
CA VAL A 206 22.85 12.89 7.62
C VAL A 206 22.16 11.80 6.78
N GLY A 207 20.84 11.78 6.78
CA GLY A 207 20.05 10.86 5.95
C GLY A 207 20.28 11.09 4.46
N MET A 208 20.35 12.37 4.03
CA MET A 208 20.66 12.71 2.64
C MET A 208 22.06 12.25 2.22
N ILE A 209 23.08 12.44 3.08
CA ILE A 209 24.46 11.99 2.82
C ILE A 209 24.52 10.46 2.71
N LYS A 210 23.89 9.73 3.63
CA LYS A 210 23.83 8.25 3.57
C LYS A 210 23.16 7.77 2.29
N ARG A 211 22.06 8.40 1.90
CA ARG A 211 21.32 8.06 0.68
C ARG A 211 22.08 8.41 -0.59
N LEU A 212 22.82 9.53 -0.60
CA LEU A 212 23.74 9.86 -1.69
C LEU A 212 24.85 8.82 -1.83
N GLY A 213 25.50 8.45 -0.74
CA GLY A 213 26.53 7.40 -0.73
C GLY A 213 26.02 6.04 -1.20
N TRP A 214 24.79 5.67 -0.85
CA TRP A 214 24.14 4.47 -1.36
C TRP A 214 23.87 4.55 -2.88
N ARG A 215 23.35 5.70 -3.35
CA ARG A 215 23.07 5.92 -4.78
C ARG A 215 24.31 5.91 -5.65
N LEU A 216 25.38 6.52 -5.21
CA LEU A 216 26.68 6.49 -5.92
C LEU A 216 27.19 5.06 -6.09
N ARG A 217 26.93 4.17 -5.11
CA ARG A 217 27.31 2.74 -5.18
C ARG A 217 26.40 1.90 -6.05
N ASN A 218 25.12 2.26 -6.18
CA ASN A 218 24.11 1.43 -6.85
C ASN A 218 23.54 2.05 -8.14
N GLY A 219 24.08 3.17 -8.59
CA GLY A 219 23.67 3.86 -9.82
C GLY A 219 22.38 4.66 -9.69
N SER A 220 22.47 5.91 -10.08
CA SER A 220 21.43 6.92 -10.36
C SER A 220 20.20 7.08 -9.45
N GLY A 221 19.83 8.32 -9.28
CA GLY A 221 18.56 8.81 -8.74
C GLY A 221 18.52 10.33 -8.79
N SER A 222 17.34 10.90 -8.93
CA SER A 222 17.20 12.37 -8.94
C SER A 222 17.59 12.97 -7.58
N ILE A 223 18.07 14.21 -7.60
CA ILE A 223 18.39 14.97 -6.38
C ILE A 223 17.14 15.13 -5.49
N ALA A 224 15.95 15.26 -6.10
CA ALA A 224 14.67 15.32 -5.38
C ALA A 224 14.47 14.14 -4.41
N GLY A 225 14.77 12.93 -4.84
CA GLY A 225 14.64 11.75 -3.98
C GLY A 225 15.69 11.63 -2.87
N LEU A 226 16.72 12.51 -2.79
CA LEU A 226 17.58 12.58 -1.61
C LEU A 226 16.88 13.26 -0.43
N ARG A 227 15.97 14.18 -0.72
CA ARG A 227 15.25 14.99 0.28
C ARG A 227 14.13 14.21 0.96
N ASN A 228 13.58 13.21 0.28
CA ASN A 228 12.37 12.52 0.70
C ASN A 228 12.67 11.16 1.35
N LYS A 229 11.98 10.85 2.42
CA LYS A 229 11.93 9.52 3.05
C LYS A 229 10.48 9.13 3.32
N THR A 230 10.18 7.86 3.18
CA THR A 230 8.88 7.31 3.57
C THR A 230 8.89 6.93 5.05
N ARG A 231 7.76 7.11 5.72
CA ARG A 231 7.51 6.66 7.08
C ARG A 231 6.12 6.06 7.18
N MET A 232 6.04 4.87 7.75
CA MET A 232 4.76 4.25 8.05
C MET A 232 4.07 4.94 9.23
N LEU A 233 2.75 4.81 9.30
CA LEU A 233 1.94 5.37 10.39
C LEU A 233 2.38 4.84 11.75
N THR A 234 2.80 3.60 11.83
CA THR A 234 3.22 2.87 13.04
C THR A 234 4.66 3.15 13.48
N GLN A 235 5.41 3.95 12.71
CA GLN A 235 6.78 4.32 13.03
C GLN A 235 6.84 5.64 13.82
N PRO A 236 7.86 5.83 14.68
CA PRO A 236 8.08 7.12 15.36
C PRO A 236 8.32 8.25 14.36
N TRP A 237 7.53 9.32 14.45
CA TRP A 237 7.72 10.54 13.67
C TRP A 237 8.41 11.61 14.52
N GLU A 238 9.58 12.08 14.10
CA GLU A 238 10.29 13.18 14.73
C GLU A 238 9.56 14.51 14.53
N ALA A 239 8.96 14.70 13.34
CA ALA A 239 8.17 15.85 12.96
C ALA A 239 7.04 15.41 12.03
N LEU A 240 6.03 16.26 11.85
CA LEU A 240 5.03 16.10 10.79
C LEU A 240 5.68 16.26 9.42
N PRO A 241 5.12 15.64 8.37
CA PRO A 241 5.58 15.89 7.00
C PRO A 241 5.34 17.36 6.62
N SER A 242 6.11 17.83 5.66
CA SER A 242 5.91 19.14 5.05
C SER A 242 5.77 18.90 3.53
N SER A 243 4.55 18.82 3.07
CA SER A 243 4.22 18.60 1.66
C SER A 243 3.22 19.66 1.21
N PRO A 244 3.34 20.19 -0.01
CA PRO A 244 2.36 21.09 -0.60
C PRO A 244 1.07 20.37 -1.04
N SER A 245 1.02 19.06 -0.92
CA SER A 245 -0.11 18.25 -1.36
C SER A 245 -1.39 18.59 -0.58
N PRO A 246 -2.53 18.75 -1.27
CA PRO A 246 -3.83 18.89 -0.62
C PRO A 246 -4.30 17.59 0.04
N VAL A 247 -3.68 16.46 -0.30
CA VAL A 247 -3.92 15.13 0.27
C VAL A 247 -2.65 14.57 0.85
N TRP A 248 -2.69 14.18 2.12
CA TRP A 248 -1.61 13.46 2.76
C TRP A 248 -2.00 12.00 2.92
N ALA A 249 -1.20 11.08 2.36
CA ALA A 249 -1.41 9.65 2.41
C ALA A 249 -0.33 8.95 3.24
N PHE A 250 -0.75 8.03 4.10
CA PHE A 250 0.13 7.22 4.95
C PHE A 250 -0.35 5.77 4.93
N PHE A 251 0.56 4.84 5.17
CA PHE A 251 0.25 3.42 5.21
C PHE A 251 0.89 2.71 6.41
N PHE A 252 0.44 1.50 6.67
CA PHE A 252 0.98 0.57 7.65
C PHE A 252 0.56 -0.86 7.32
N HIS A 253 1.12 -1.84 8.02
CA HIS A 253 0.76 -3.25 7.87
C HIS A 253 0.27 -3.84 9.20
N PRO A 254 -0.53 -4.91 9.19
CA PRO A 254 -0.94 -5.59 10.42
C PRO A 254 0.23 -6.13 11.23
N GLU A 255 1.33 -6.53 10.60
CA GLU A 255 2.55 -7.00 11.27
C GLU A 255 3.24 -5.90 12.08
N ASP A 256 3.06 -4.63 11.69
CA ASP A 256 3.60 -3.47 12.41
C ASP A 256 2.78 -3.12 13.67
N LEU A 257 1.59 -3.74 13.84
CA LEU A 257 0.66 -3.49 14.93
C LEU A 257 0.95 -4.39 16.15
N ASP A 258 2.21 -4.52 16.53
CA ASP A 258 2.54 -4.95 17.88
C ASP A 258 2.15 -3.86 18.89
N ARG A 259 2.39 -4.10 20.18
CA ARG A 259 2.03 -3.11 21.21
C ARG A 259 2.63 -1.73 20.93
N HIS A 260 3.89 -1.68 20.53
CA HIS A 260 4.59 -0.42 20.25
C HIS A 260 4.06 0.26 19.00
N GLY A 261 3.83 -0.49 17.92
CA GLY A 261 3.26 0.01 16.69
C GLY A 261 1.84 0.55 16.87
N ILE A 262 1.01 -0.08 17.69
CA ILE A 262 -0.32 0.44 18.07
C ILE A 262 -0.19 1.80 18.77
N GLU A 263 0.68 1.89 19.79
CA GLU A 263 0.88 3.13 20.54
C GLU A 263 1.38 4.27 19.63
N GLU A 264 2.36 3.99 18.76
CA GLU A 264 2.88 4.98 17.81
C GLU A 264 1.84 5.35 16.74
N GLY A 265 1.14 4.39 16.16
CA GLY A 265 0.10 4.63 15.18
C GLY A 265 -1.00 5.56 15.72
N LEU A 266 -1.51 5.26 16.90
CA LEU A 266 -2.52 6.10 17.57
C LEU A 266 -1.96 7.49 17.96
N ARG A 267 -0.69 7.58 18.33
CA ARG A 267 -0.01 8.86 18.59
C ARG A 267 0.04 9.71 17.32
N ASN A 268 0.43 9.12 16.21
CA ASN A 268 0.54 9.80 14.93
C ASN A 268 -0.83 10.22 14.39
N VAL A 269 -1.87 9.38 14.54
CA VAL A 269 -3.26 9.75 14.23
C VAL A 269 -3.68 10.99 15.03
N ARG A 270 -3.47 10.99 16.36
CA ARG A 270 -3.79 12.17 17.20
C ARG A 270 -3.05 13.42 16.75
N ARG A 271 -1.77 13.30 16.37
CA ARG A 271 -0.99 14.43 15.83
C ARG A 271 -1.59 14.98 14.53
N LEU A 272 -2.05 14.10 13.64
CA LEU A 272 -2.72 14.51 12.40
C LEU A 272 -4.06 15.18 12.70
N GLN A 273 -4.81 14.70 13.68
CA GLN A 273 -6.10 15.30 14.11
C GLN A 273 -5.95 16.71 14.66
N THR A 274 -4.76 17.10 15.16
CA THR A 274 -4.53 18.47 15.63
C THR A 274 -4.23 19.48 14.52
N LEU A 275 -4.07 19.02 13.28
CA LEU A 275 -3.78 19.92 12.16
C LEU A 275 -5.01 20.75 11.78
N PRO A 276 -4.88 22.08 11.62
CA PRO A 276 -6.00 22.92 11.23
C PRO A 276 -6.60 22.51 9.88
N GLY A 277 -7.91 22.27 9.84
CA GLY A 277 -8.63 21.86 8.63
C GLY A 277 -8.26 20.48 8.11
N ALA A 278 -7.70 19.59 8.95
CA ALA A 278 -7.50 18.19 8.63
C ALA A 278 -8.84 17.44 8.58
N GLU A 279 -9.07 16.76 7.50
CA GLU A 279 -10.24 15.91 7.26
C GLU A 279 -9.75 14.50 6.90
N PHE A 280 -10.06 13.51 7.72
CA PHE A 280 -9.75 12.13 7.41
C PHE A 280 -10.77 11.57 6.45
N VAL A 281 -10.29 10.99 5.37
CA VAL A 281 -11.12 10.43 4.29
C VAL A 281 -10.67 9.03 3.92
N THR A 282 -11.57 8.23 3.37
CA THR A 282 -11.21 7.00 2.67
C THR A 282 -10.64 7.30 1.29
N ALA A 283 -10.01 6.33 0.65
CA ALA A 283 -9.39 6.52 -0.67
C ALA A 283 -10.43 7.05 -1.68
N SER A 284 -11.59 6.40 -1.82
CA SER A 284 -12.64 6.83 -2.76
C SER A 284 -13.23 8.22 -2.48
N ALA A 285 -13.09 8.74 -1.27
CA ALA A 285 -13.55 10.08 -0.88
C ALA A 285 -12.48 11.18 -1.13
N VAL A 286 -11.33 10.82 -1.69
CA VAL A 286 -10.32 11.79 -2.13
C VAL A 286 -10.77 12.55 -3.38
N LEU A 287 -11.55 11.91 -4.25
CA LEU A 287 -12.10 12.43 -5.52
C LEU A 287 -13.03 13.63 -5.36
#